data_48c57f2726c4897052cfe756fbb84520
#
_entry.id   48c57f2726c4897052cfe756fbb84520
#
_cell.length_a   1.000
_cell.length_b   1.000
_cell.length_c   1.000
_cell.angle_alpha   90.00
_cell.angle_beta   90.00
_cell.angle_gamma   90.00
#
_symmetry.space_group_name_H-M   'P 1'
#
loop_
_entity.id
_entity.type
_entity.pdbx_description
1 polymer ?
#
loop_
_entity_poly.entity_id
_entity_poly.type
_entity_poly.pdbx_seq_one_letter_code
_entity_poly.pdbx_strand_id
1 'polypeptide(L)'
;MPFDTDTDIEFTKGTLRHSEYHKILSKHFKVIVSHIFTGQDIFQYEPKEEYDCIVSNPPFRGKSKIVSRVLEFNKPFMLLQPFAIFNDRNPIGLISDQGKQVQILKFNQRAKFIKPSGLIEQKVTFQSGYISTGILENDFIVENLVMPTPKDIREYNKKIERE
;
A
#
# COMPACT_ATOMS: atom_id res chain seq x y z
N MET A 1 -5.73 2.54 -8.73
CA MET A 1 -5.82 3.84 -8.02
C MET A 1 -5.17 3.69 -6.66
N PRO A 2 -4.10 4.39 -6.34
CA PRO A 2 -3.54 4.38 -4.99
C PRO A 2 -4.38 5.28 -4.06
N PHE A 3 -4.78 4.75 -2.92
CA PHE A 3 -5.33 5.54 -1.82
C PHE A 3 -4.17 6.02 -0.94
N ASP A 4 -3.43 6.99 -1.45
CA ASP A 4 -2.25 7.53 -0.80
C ASP A 4 -2.15 9.04 -1.07
N THR A 5 -1.40 9.77 -0.24
CA THR A 5 -1.26 11.21 -0.42
C THR A 5 -0.37 11.55 -1.59
N ASP A 6 -0.85 12.37 -2.48
CA ASP A 6 -0.12 12.93 -3.60
C ASP A 6 -0.11 14.46 -3.62
N THR A 7 -0.67 15.06 -2.62
CA THR A 7 -0.79 16.49 -2.55
C THR A 7 0.24 17.06 -1.58
N ASP A 8 0.57 18.32 -1.81
CA ASP A 8 1.30 19.15 -0.89
C ASP A 8 0.53 19.38 0.43
N ILE A 9 0.17 18.31 1.15
CA ILE A 9 -0.44 18.37 2.46
C ILE A 9 0.65 18.33 3.52
N GLU A 10 0.73 19.37 4.31
CA GLU A 10 1.61 19.45 5.45
C GLU A 10 1.27 18.39 6.52
N PHE A 11 2.13 17.43 6.69
CA PHE A 11 2.12 16.58 7.87
C PHE A 11 2.92 17.21 8.99
N THR A 12 2.30 17.48 10.12
CA THR A 12 2.81 17.79 11.48
C THR A 12 4.09 18.61 11.64
N LYS A 13 4.87 18.88 10.58
CA LYS A 13 6.06 19.76 10.55
C LYS A 13 6.19 20.56 9.27
N GLY A 14 5.09 20.79 8.55
CA GLY A 14 5.12 21.61 7.34
C GLY A 14 5.83 20.97 6.14
N THR A 15 6.04 19.67 6.13
CA THR A 15 6.72 19.00 5.02
C THR A 15 5.80 18.03 4.31
N LEU A 16 5.46 18.41 3.11
CA LEU A 16 4.76 17.60 2.13
C LEU A 16 5.61 16.47 1.63
N ARG A 17 5.04 15.29 1.64
CA ARG A 17 5.66 14.14 0.99
C ARG A 17 4.70 13.58 -0.03
N HIS A 18 5.13 13.60 -1.27
CA HIS A 18 4.44 12.89 -2.34
C HIS A 18 4.47 11.40 -2.07
N SER A 19 3.35 10.73 -2.36
CA SER A 19 3.27 9.28 -2.32
C SER A 19 4.35 8.65 -3.19
N GLU A 20 5.10 7.71 -2.64
CA GLU A 20 6.06 6.94 -3.42
C GLU A 20 5.36 6.07 -4.48
N TYR A 21 4.14 5.62 -4.22
CA TYR A 21 3.30 4.96 -5.23
C TYR A 21 3.06 5.86 -6.42
N HIS A 22 2.60 7.09 -6.19
CA HIS A 22 2.38 8.06 -7.26
C HIS A 22 3.66 8.33 -8.04
N LYS A 23 4.77 8.64 -7.37
CA LYS A 23 6.05 8.92 -8.01
C LYS A 23 6.57 7.79 -8.91
N ILE A 24 6.34 6.55 -8.49
CA ILE A 24 6.81 5.37 -9.24
C ILE A 24 5.82 5.03 -10.35
N LEU A 25 4.54 4.91 -10.02
CA LEU A 25 3.52 4.44 -10.96
C LEU A 25 3.27 5.45 -12.09
N SER A 26 3.31 6.75 -11.82
CA SER A 26 3.10 7.80 -12.84
C SER A 26 4.18 7.85 -13.92
N LYS A 27 5.31 7.18 -13.72
CA LYS A 27 6.33 7.01 -14.79
C LYS A 27 5.87 6.05 -15.90
N HIS A 28 4.89 5.20 -15.61
CA HIS A 28 4.46 4.11 -16.49
C HIS A 28 2.97 4.12 -16.80
N PHE A 29 2.15 4.77 -15.96
CA PHE A 29 0.70 4.72 -16.02
C PHE A 29 0.08 6.10 -15.75
N LYS A 30 -1.15 6.32 -16.26
CA LYS A 30 -1.99 7.42 -15.77
C LYS A 30 -2.48 7.04 -14.38
N VAL A 31 -2.15 7.83 -13.37
CA VAL A 31 -2.49 7.57 -11.96
C VAL A 31 -3.55 8.54 -11.48
N ILE A 32 -4.65 8.01 -10.96
CA ILE A 32 -5.66 8.75 -10.22
C ILE A 32 -5.37 8.56 -8.74
N VAL A 33 -5.12 9.65 -8.04
CA VAL A 33 -4.77 9.60 -6.61
C VAL A 33 -5.97 9.97 -5.77
N SER A 34 -6.14 9.28 -4.66
CA SER A 34 -7.13 9.61 -3.64
C SER A 34 -6.60 9.28 -2.25
N HIS A 35 -6.90 10.14 -1.29
CA HIS A 35 -6.49 9.96 0.09
C HIS A 35 -7.48 10.65 1.04
N ILE A 36 -7.59 10.14 2.27
CA ILE A 36 -8.48 10.71 3.28
C ILE A 36 -8.16 12.18 3.59
N PHE A 37 -6.89 12.58 3.55
CA PHE A 37 -6.47 13.97 3.77
C PHE A 37 -6.82 14.90 2.61
N THR A 38 -7.15 14.36 1.44
CA THR A 38 -7.72 15.12 0.32
C THR A 38 -9.24 15.13 0.32
N GLY A 39 -9.88 14.66 1.40
CA GLY A 39 -11.32 14.54 1.52
C GLY A 39 -11.91 13.31 0.80
N GLN A 40 -11.07 12.38 0.38
CA GLN A 40 -11.45 11.21 -0.39
C GLN A 40 -11.30 9.94 0.46
N ASP A 41 -12.22 9.74 1.40
CA ASP A 41 -12.28 8.51 2.19
C ASP A 41 -12.66 7.33 1.30
N ILE A 42 -11.87 6.26 1.32
CA ILE A 42 -12.12 5.03 0.55
C ILE A 42 -13.54 4.49 0.74
N PHE A 43 -14.13 4.65 1.92
CA PHE A 43 -15.47 4.15 2.22
C PHE A 43 -16.61 4.97 1.63
N GLN A 44 -16.32 6.18 1.14
CA GLN A 44 -17.32 7.11 0.59
C GLN A 44 -16.97 7.59 -0.81
N TYR A 45 -15.69 7.51 -1.17
CA TYR A 45 -15.20 8.03 -2.43
C TYR A 45 -15.50 7.09 -3.59
N GLU A 46 -16.09 7.64 -4.64
CA GLU A 46 -16.28 6.98 -5.93
C GLU A 46 -15.45 7.74 -6.96
N PRO A 47 -14.48 7.09 -7.63
CA PRO A 47 -13.73 7.73 -8.71
C PRO A 47 -14.65 8.12 -9.86
N LYS A 48 -14.50 9.37 -10.34
CA LYS A 48 -15.27 9.87 -11.49
C LYS A 48 -14.66 9.46 -12.84
N GLU A 49 -13.36 9.20 -12.83
CA GLU A 49 -12.64 8.77 -14.03
C GLU A 49 -12.57 7.24 -14.08
N GLU A 50 -12.55 6.70 -15.29
CA GLU A 50 -12.33 5.27 -15.49
C GLU A 50 -10.89 4.89 -15.11
N TYR A 51 -10.74 3.70 -14.54
CA TYR A 51 -9.47 3.13 -14.14
C TYR A 51 -9.50 1.60 -14.28
N ASP A 52 -8.32 1.00 -14.48
CA ASP A 52 -8.19 -0.43 -14.73
C ASP A 52 -8.00 -1.24 -13.45
N CYS A 53 -7.27 -0.71 -12.47
CA CYS A 53 -6.97 -1.41 -11.24
C CYS A 53 -6.74 -0.46 -10.05
N ILE A 54 -6.71 -1.04 -8.85
CA ILE A 54 -6.46 -0.33 -7.59
C ILE A 54 -5.14 -0.84 -7.01
N VAL A 55 -4.19 0.07 -6.73
CA VAL A 55 -2.96 -0.26 -6.00
C VAL A 55 -2.90 0.60 -4.74
N SER A 56 -2.75 0.00 -3.57
CA SER A 56 -2.78 0.75 -2.32
C SER A 56 -1.95 0.14 -1.20
N ASN A 57 -1.52 1.01 -0.28
CA ASN A 57 -1.02 0.65 1.05
C ASN A 57 -2.03 1.15 2.10
N PRO A 58 -3.15 0.45 2.29
CA PRO A 58 -4.17 0.90 3.22
C PRO A 58 -3.74 0.66 4.67
N PRO A 59 -4.41 1.33 5.65
CA PRO A 59 -4.21 1.03 7.06
C PRO A 59 -4.36 -0.46 7.35
N PHE A 60 -3.47 -1.03 8.17
CA PHE A 60 -3.51 -2.45 8.51
C PHE A 60 -4.62 -2.84 9.50
N ARG A 61 -5.33 -1.84 10.04
CA ARG A 61 -6.54 -2.04 10.84
C ARG A 61 -7.78 -2.07 9.94
N GLY A 62 -8.76 -2.89 10.31
CA GLY A 62 -10.02 -2.98 9.57
C GLY A 62 -9.89 -3.68 8.20
N LYS A 63 -8.96 -4.59 8.06
CA LYS A 63 -8.63 -5.32 6.83
C LYS A 63 -9.86 -5.83 6.07
N SER A 64 -10.81 -6.47 6.77
CA SER A 64 -12.04 -7.00 6.16
C SER A 64 -12.90 -5.91 5.53
N LYS A 65 -13.06 -4.76 6.19
CA LYS A 65 -13.84 -3.63 5.65
C LYS A 65 -13.18 -3.06 4.39
N ILE A 66 -11.85 -2.94 4.40
CA ILE A 66 -11.09 -2.43 3.26
C ILE A 66 -11.19 -3.39 2.08
N VAL A 67 -11.00 -4.69 2.32
CA VAL A 67 -11.13 -5.72 1.26
C VAL A 67 -12.56 -5.74 0.71
N SER A 68 -13.58 -5.72 1.59
CA SER A 68 -14.98 -5.64 1.15
C SER A 68 -15.22 -4.42 0.25
N ARG A 69 -14.76 -3.24 0.67
CA ARG A 69 -14.93 -2.01 -0.11
C ARG A 69 -14.21 -2.05 -1.45
N VAL A 70 -12.98 -2.55 -1.49
CA VAL A 70 -12.22 -2.67 -2.74
C VAL A 70 -12.88 -3.66 -3.70
N LEU A 71 -13.50 -4.72 -3.19
CA LEU A 71 -14.26 -5.68 -3.98
C LEU A 71 -15.53 -5.06 -4.61
N GLU A 72 -16.18 -4.11 -3.94
CA GLU A 72 -17.36 -3.39 -4.47
C GLU A 72 -17.04 -2.63 -5.77
N PHE A 73 -15.82 -2.15 -5.95
CA PHE A 73 -15.39 -1.51 -7.20
C PHE A 73 -15.31 -2.47 -8.39
N ASN A 74 -15.35 -3.78 -8.14
CA ASN A 74 -15.28 -4.82 -9.17
C ASN A 74 -14.12 -4.67 -10.16
N LYS A 75 -12.98 -4.19 -9.69
CA LYS A 75 -11.75 -4.02 -10.47
C LYS A 75 -10.63 -4.92 -9.91
N PRO A 76 -9.64 -5.28 -10.70
CA PRO A 76 -8.40 -5.85 -10.20
C PRO A 76 -7.78 -4.97 -9.13
N PHE A 77 -7.17 -5.56 -8.12
CA PHE A 77 -6.50 -4.78 -7.08
C PHE A 77 -5.23 -5.42 -6.55
N MET A 78 -4.38 -4.59 -5.96
CA MET A 78 -3.16 -4.99 -5.25
C MET A 78 -3.03 -4.17 -3.97
N LEU A 79 -3.13 -4.82 -2.81
CA LEU A 79 -3.08 -4.19 -1.49
C LEU A 79 -1.88 -4.67 -0.70
N LEU A 80 -1.03 -3.74 -0.25
CA LEU A 80 0.05 -4.08 0.69
C LEU A 80 -0.54 -4.41 2.05
N GLN A 81 -0.28 -5.60 2.56
CA GLN A 81 -0.84 -6.09 3.81
C GLN A 81 0.19 -6.88 4.63
N PRO A 82 0.10 -6.87 5.98
CA PRO A 82 0.85 -7.83 6.80
C PRO A 82 0.31 -9.24 6.53
N PHE A 83 1.20 -10.23 6.47
CA PHE A 83 0.79 -11.62 6.22
C PHE A 83 -0.06 -12.23 7.33
N ALA A 84 -0.18 -11.58 8.49
CA ALA A 84 -1.21 -11.91 9.46
C ALA A 84 -2.64 -11.82 8.91
N ILE A 85 -2.85 -11.21 7.74
CA ILE A 85 -4.15 -11.22 7.05
C ILE A 85 -4.63 -12.65 6.73
N PHE A 86 -3.71 -13.59 6.51
CA PHE A 86 -4.03 -15.00 6.23
C PHE A 86 -4.46 -15.79 7.48
N ASN A 87 -4.23 -15.25 8.68
CA ASN A 87 -4.75 -15.84 9.92
C ASN A 87 -6.24 -15.50 10.14
N ASP A 88 -6.72 -14.49 9.44
CA ASP A 88 -8.11 -14.02 9.57
C ASP A 88 -8.92 -14.58 8.39
N ARG A 89 -9.93 -15.40 8.68
CA ARG A 89 -10.80 -15.99 7.64
C ARG A 89 -11.46 -14.95 6.75
N ASN A 90 -11.93 -13.86 7.34
CA ASN A 90 -12.80 -12.90 6.66
C ASN A 90 -12.15 -12.17 5.47
N PRO A 91 -10.97 -11.56 5.55
CA PRO A 91 -10.45 -10.79 4.42
C PRO A 91 -10.22 -11.64 3.17
N ILE A 92 -9.66 -12.83 3.36
CA ILE A 92 -9.37 -13.76 2.25
C ILE A 92 -10.64 -14.44 1.77
N GLY A 93 -11.51 -14.87 2.70
CA GLY A 93 -12.80 -15.46 2.38
C GLY A 93 -13.67 -14.56 1.51
N LEU A 94 -13.71 -13.25 1.80
CA LEU A 94 -14.46 -12.28 0.99
C LEU A 94 -14.04 -12.27 -0.49
N ILE A 95 -12.75 -12.45 -0.78
CA ILE A 95 -12.24 -12.54 -2.15
C ILE A 95 -12.72 -13.84 -2.81
N SER A 96 -12.55 -14.96 -2.11
CA SER A 96 -12.92 -16.29 -2.61
C SER A 96 -14.43 -16.45 -2.79
N ASP A 97 -15.23 -15.88 -1.87
CA ASP A 97 -16.70 -15.93 -1.92
C ASP A 97 -17.27 -15.20 -3.15
N GLN A 98 -16.50 -14.26 -3.73
CA GLN A 98 -16.82 -13.62 -5.00
C GLN A 98 -16.28 -14.38 -6.23
N GLY A 99 -15.76 -15.57 -6.06
CA GLY A 99 -15.17 -16.37 -7.13
C GLY A 99 -13.87 -15.80 -7.69
N LYS A 100 -13.25 -14.86 -6.98
CA LYS A 100 -11.98 -14.25 -7.39
C LYS A 100 -10.81 -15.05 -6.84
N GLN A 101 -9.77 -15.19 -7.65
CA GLN A 101 -8.55 -15.86 -7.25
C GLN A 101 -7.67 -14.92 -6.42
N VAL A 102 -7.20 -15.41 -5.28
CA VAL A 102 -6.24 -14.69 -4.43
C VAL A 102 -4.84 -14.89 -4.99
N GLN A 103 -4.18 -13.81 -5.29
CA GLN A 103 -2.80 -13.78 -5.74
C GLN A 103 -1.91 -13.14 -4.67
N ILE A 104 -0.69 -13.61 -4.52
CA ILE A 104 0.24 -13.17 -3.46
C ILE A 104 1.58 -12.80 -4.07
N LEU A 105 2.03 -11.58 -3.81
CA LEU A 105 3.41 -11.19 -4.01
C LEU A 105 4.09 -11.04 -2.66
N LYS A 106 4.99 -11.96 -2.35
CA LYS A 106 5.76 -12.00 -1.11
C LYS A 106 7.15 -11.42 -1.34
N PHE A 107 7.62 -10.59 -0.42
CA PHE A 107 9.03 -10.21 -0.40
C PHE A 107 9.87 -11.27 0.31
N ASN A 108 11.11 -11.47 -0.15
CA ASN A 108 12.07 -12.38 0.48
C ASN A 108 12.49 -11.93 1.88
N GLN A 109 12.28 -10.66 2.23
CA GLN A 109 12.58 -10.06 3.53
C GLN A 109 11.51 -9.04 3.95
N ARG A 110 11.59 -8.55 5.19
CA ARG A 110 10.62 -7.58 5.73
C ARG A 110 10.83 -6.21 5.11
N ALA A 111 9.78 -5.64 4.55
CA ALA A 111 9.79 -4.26 4.07
C ALA A 111 9.98 -3.27 5.23
N LYS A 112 10.69 -2.20 4.98
CA LYS A 112 10.81 -1.06 5.88
C LYS A 112 9.79 0.00 5.52
N PHE A 113 9.28 0.68 6.52
CA PHE A 113 8.29 1.74 6.33
C PHE A 113 8.89 3.09 6.72
N ILE A 114 8.52 4.11 5.97
CA ILE A 114 8.80 5.50 6.32
C ILE A 114 7.66 5.99 7.20
N LYS A 115 7.99 6.49 8.39
CA LYS A 115 7.03 7.07 9.33
C LYS A 115 6.56 8.45 8.83
N PRO A 116 5.42 8.97 9.33
CA PRO A 116 5.00 10.35 9.04
C PRO A 116 6.07 11.40 9.36
N SER A 117 6.93 11.15 10.36
CA SER A 117 8.11 11.98 10.67
C SER A 117 9.21 11.94 9.61
N GLY A 118 9.07 11.08 8.60
CA GLY A 118 10.08 10.86 7.57
C GLY A 118 11.17 9.86 7.90
N LEU A 119 11.24 9.40 9.13
CA LEU A 119 12.24 8.43 9.55
C LEU A 119 11.91 7.04 9.03
N ILE A 120 12.93 6.32 8.57
CA ILE A 120 12.77 4.90 8.22
C ILE A 120 12.70 4.08 9.51
N GLU A 121 11.69 3.22 9.59
CA GLU A 121 11.54 2.31 10.72
C GLU A 121 12.64 1.25 10.73
N GLN A 122 13.45 1.25 11.79
CA GLN A 122 14.60 0.35 11.89
C GLN A 122 14.18 -1.09 12.19
N LYS A 123 13.13 -1.27 12.99
CA LYS A 123 12.71 -2.57 13.51
C LYS A 123 11.27 -2.87 13.13
N VAL A 124 11.10 -3.65 12.06
CA VAL A 124 9.79 -4.15 11.64
C VAL A 124 9.63 -5.59 12.13
N THR A 125 8.56 -5.84 12.89
CA THR A 125 8.33 -7.14 13.55
C THR A 125 7.49 -8.11 12.72
N PHE A 126 6.87 -7.65 11.64
CA PHE A 126 5.99 -8.45 10.79
C PHE A 126 6.49 -8.53 9.36
N GLN A 127 6.09 -9.58 8.66
CA GLN A 127 6.26 -9.73 7.22
C GLN A 127 5.06 -9.10 6.51
N SER A 128 5.31 -8.32 5.47
CA SER A 128 4.29 -7.80 4.57
C SER A 128 4.55 -8.21 3.13
N GLY A 129 3.52 -8.11 2.33
CA GLY A 129 3.55 -8.33 0.89
C GLY A 129 2.21 -7.90 0.31
N TYR A 130 2.01 -8.14 -0.95
CA TYR A 130 0.75 -7.79 -1.59
C TYR A 130 -0.19 -8.98 -1.64
N ILE A 131 -1.46 -8.73 -1.32
CA ILE A 131 -2.58 -9.54 -1.77
C ILE A 131 -3.17 -8.87 -3.02
N SER A 132 -3.53 -9.66 -4.00
CA SER A 132 -3.97 -9.17 -5.29
C SER A 132 -5.07 -10.05 -5.87
N THR A 133 -5.80 -9.50 -6.82
CA THR A 133 -6.69 -10.24 -7.73
C THR A 133 -6.54 -9.69 -9.14
N GLY A 134 -6.31 -10.58 -10.12
CA GLY A 134 -6.34 -10.23 -11.54
C GLY A 134 -5.23 -9.28 -12.01
N ILE A 135 -4.11 -9.14 -11.27
CA ILE A 135 -2.97 -8.29 -11.63
C ILE A 135 -1.72 -9.12 -11.90
N LEU A 136 -1.45 -10.13 -11.08
CA LEU A 136 -0.23 -10.92 -11.18
C LEU A 136 -0.39 -12.03 -12.23
N GLU A 137 0.70 -12.36 -12.91
CA GLU A 137 0.73 -13.49 -13.87
C GLU A 137 0.61 -14.86 -13.18
N ASN A 138 1.10 -14.95 -11.95
CA ASN A 138 1.08 -16.16 -11.14
C ASN A 138 0.42 -15.88 -9.78
N ASP A 139 -0.16 -16.93 -9.20
CA ASP A 139 -0.89 -16.82 -7.92
C ASP A 139 0.04 -16.58 -6.74
N PHE A 140 1.28 -17.01 -6.85
CA PHE A 140 2.29 -16.79 -5.82
C PHE A 140 3.63 -16.41 -6.45
N ILE A 141 4.09 -15.22 -6.13
CA ILE A 141 5.38 -14.69 -6.58
C ILE A 141 6.21 -14.32 -5.35
N VAL A 142 7.49 -14.65 -5.40
CA VAL A 142 8.48 -14.18 -4.41
C VAL A 142 9.44 -13.21 -5.09
N GLU A 143 9.44 -11.98 -4.60
CA GLU A 143 10.30 -10.91 -5.10
C GLU A 143 11.45 -10.59 -4.15
N ASN A 144 12.61 -10.31 -4.74
CA ASN A 144 13.79 -9.88 -4.02
C ASN A 144 13.69 -8.37 -3.70
N LEU A 145 13.46 -8.07 -2.45
CA LEU A 145 13.42 -6.68 -1.98
C LEU A 145 14.84 -6.20 -1.66
N VAL A 146 15.34 -5.23 -2.41
CA VAL A 146 16.61 -4.57 -2.10
C VAL A 146 16.37 -3.53 -1.02
N MET A 147 16.93 -3.76 0.16
CA MET A 147 16.76 -2.87 1.32
C MET A 147 18.06 -2.13 1.63
N PRO A 148 17.97 -0.87 2.08
CA PRO A 148 19.13 -0.15 2.58
C PRO A 148 19.71 -0.86 3.80
N THR A 149 21.03 -0.81 3.95
CA THR A 149 21.69 -1.41 5.10
C THR A 149 21.31 -0.70 6.41
N PRO A 150 21.50 -1.33 7.58
CA PRO A 150 21.30 -0.65 8.85
C PRO A 150 22.14 0.64 9.02
N LYS A 151 23.30 0.70 8.36
CA LYS A 151 24.14 1.90 8.33
C LYS A 151 23.46 3.01 7.52
N ASP A 152 23.01 2.71 6.31
CA ASP A 152 22.34 3.67 5.43
C ASP A 152 21.08 4.25 6.09
N ILE A 153 20.30 3.39 6.76
CA ILE A 153 19.10 3.82 7.50
C ILE A 153 19.46 4.78 8.63
N ARG A 154 20.53 4.50 9.39
CA ARG A 154 20.96 5.39 10.48
C ARG A 154 21.45 6.73 9.94
N GLU A 155 22.21 6.74 8.85
CA GLU A 155 22.70 7.95 8.21
C GLU A 155 21.55 8.79 7.66
N TYR A 156 20.60 8.17 6.97
CA TYR A 156 19.39 8.81 6.48
C TYR A 156 18.57 9.42 7.63
N ASN A 157 18.28 8.65 8.68
CA ASN A 157 17.48 9.14 9.80
C ASN A 157 18.15 10.32 10.52
N LYS A 158 19.49 10.28 10.72
CA LYS A 158 20.25 11.41 11.28
C LYS A 158 20.15 12.69 10.44
N LYS A 159 20.09 12.55 9.11
CA LYS A 159 19.90 13.69 8.21
C LYS A 159 18.52 14.32 8.40
N ILE A 160 17.48 13.48 8.41
CA ILE A 160 16.09 13.93 8.62
C ILE A 160 15.87 14.60 9.99
N GLU A 161 16.53 14.12 11.05
CA GLU A 161 16.44 14.71 12.40
C GLU A 161 17.10 16.09 12.52
N ARG A 162 17.98 16.47 11.58
CA ARG A 162 18.68 17.75 11.55
C ARG A 162 17.98 18.82 10.69
N GLU A 163 17.07 18.41 9.84
CA GLU A 163 16.20 19.28 9.02
C GLU A 163 14.92 19.67 9.78
#